data_92ce30e47ec675279dfc947f1e19f1cd
#
_entry.id   92ce30e47ec675279dfc947f1e19f1cd
#
_cell.length_a   1.000
_cell.length_b   1.000
_cell.length_c   1.000
_cell.angle_alpha   90.00
_cell.angle_beta   90.00
_cell.angle_gamma   90.00
#
_symmetry.space_group_name_H-M   'P 1'
#
loop_
_entity.id
_entity.type
_entity.pdbx_description
1 polymer ?
#
loop_
_entity_poly.entity_id
_entity_poly.type
_entity_poly.pdbx_seq_one_letter_code
_entity_poly.pdbx_strand_id
1 'polypeptide(L)'
;MRLSLRGEYALRAMLVLGLNYEQPVLRIQTISDEQNIPKRFLEQILNDLKSGGFVQSKRGVAGGYRLAKRPEQITVAAIVRHIEGALAPVSCVSEKFYEKCSCPDESRCAIRSVMKEVREAIVGITERVTVAELCLRSKKLQEEPLSALDFVI
;
A
#
# COMPACT_ATOMS: atom_id res chain seq x y z
N MET A 1 14.73 -1.99 -5.70
CA MET A 1 13.56 -2.36 -4.87
C MET A 1 12.31 -2.07 -5.68
N ARG A 2 11.41 -3.00 -5.77
CA ARG A 2 10.18 -2.90 -6.57
C ARG A 2 9.01 -3.43 -5.74
N LEU A 3 7.94 -2.65 -5.67
CA LEU A 3 6.67 -3.14 -5.12
C LEU A 3 6.12 -4.22 -6.06
N SER A 4 5.59 -5.33 -5.52
CA SER A 4 4.94 -6.34 -6.36
C SER A 4 3.66 -5.78 -6.97
N LEU A 5 3.20 -6.39 -8.07
CA LEU A 5 1.92 -6.03 -8.67
C LEU A 5 0.75 -6.19 -7.67
N ARG A 6 0.85 -7.17 -6.77
CA ARG A 6 -0.12 -7.40 -5.71
C ARG A 6 -0.14 -6.23 -4.70
N GLY A 7 1.03 -5.76 -4.28
CA GLY A 7 1.15 -4.59 -3.40
C GLY A 7 0.65 -3.31 -4.05
N GLU A 8 0.97 -3.10 -5.32
CA GLU A 8 0.45 -1.99 -6.12
C GLU A 8 -1.08 -2.01 -6.20
N TYR A 9 -1.67 -3.15 -6.55
CA TYR A 9 -3.12 -3.30 -6.61
C TYR A 9 -3.80 -3.12 -5.25
N ALA A 10 -3.17 -3.58 -4.17
CA ALA A 10 -3.69 -3.36 -2.82
C ALA A 10 -3.77 -1.87 -2.48
N LEU A 11 -2.72 -1.10 -2.75
CA LEU A 11 -2.72 0.35 -2.53
C LEU A 11 -3.78 1.07 -3.38
N ARG A 12 -3.94 0.68 -4.64
CA ARG A 12 -4.95 1.23 -5.54
C ARG A 12 -6.38 0.91 -5.06
N ALA A 13 -6.64 -0.31 -4.62
CA ALA A 13 -7.92 -0.69 -4.03
C ALA A 13 -8.23 0.10 -2.75
N MET A 14 -7.24 0.26 -1.87
CA MET A 14 -7.39 1.03 -0.63
C MET A 14 -7.64 2.51 -0.89
N LEU A 15 -7.03 3.10 -1.93
CA LEU A 15 -7.30 4.47 -2.36
C LEU A 15 -8.76 4.64 -2.79
N VAL A 16 -9.27 3.74 -3.64
CA VAL A 16 -10.68 3.80 -4.10
C VAL A 16 -11.66 3.65 -2.94
N LEU A 17 -11.40 2.72 -2.03
CA LEU A 17 -12.22 2.56 -0.81
C LEU A 17 -12.14 3.79 0.10
N GLY A 18 -10.99 4.44 0.17
CA GLY A 18 -10.83 5.70 0.92
C GLY A 18 -11.59 6.87 0.30
N LEU A 19 -11.52 7.03 -1.02
CA LEU A 19 -12.26 8.06 -1.76
C LEU A 19 -13.78 7.90 -1.63
N ASN A 20 -14.25 6.68 -1.41
CA ASN A 20 -15.66 6.33 -1.25
C ASN A 20 -16.02 5.98 0.21
N TYR A 21 -15.27 6.49 1.19
CA TYR A 21 -15.42 6.12 2.62
C TYR A 21 -16.82 6.37 3.18
N GLU A 22 -17.49 7.43 2.75
CA GLU A 22 -18.84 7.80 3.17
C GLU A 22 -19.94 6.84 2.64
N GLN A 23 -19.62 6.02 1.64
CA GLN A 23 -20.57 5.04 1.11
C GLN A 23 -20.64 3.79 1.98
N PRO A 24 -21.82 3.16 2.11
CA PRO A 24 -21.98 1.97 2.95
C PRO A 24 -21.07 0.82 2.52
N VAL A 25 -20.97 0.56 1.23
CA VAL A 25 -20.05 -0.41 0.60
C VAL A 25 -19.85 -0.07 -0.87
N LEU A 26 -18.71 -0.50 -1.42
CA LEU A 26 -18.39 -0.40 -2.84
C LEU A 26 -18.31 -1.81 -3.45
N ARG A 27 -18.95 -2.00 -4.59
CA ARG A 27 -18.92 -3.28 -5.31
C ARG A 27 -17.53 -3.56 -5.86
N ILE A 28 -17.10 -4.81 -5.82
CA ILE A 28 -15.81 -5.21 -6.37
C ILE A 28 -15.66 -4.86 -7.85
N GLN A 29 -16.75 -4.94 -8.62
CA GLN A 29 -16.74 -4.58 -10.04
C GLN A 29 -16.39 -3.11 -10.24
N THR A 30 -16.93 -2.22 -9.42
CA THR A 30 -16.60 -0.78 -9.46
C THR A 30 -15.10 -0.55 -9.23
N ILE A 31 -14.51 -1.18 -8.21
CA ILE A 31 -13.08 -1.06 -7.92
C ILE A 31 -12.23 -1.62 -9.08
N SER A 32 -12.65 -2.77 -9.63
CA SER A 32 -12.01 -3.43 -10.77
C SER A 32 -11.98 -2.51 -12.00
N ASP A 33 -13.11 -1.90 -12.34
CA ASP A 33 -13.26 -1.06 -13.52
C ASP A 33 -12.52 0.28 -13.35
N GLU A 34 -12.65 0.94 -12.21
CA GLU A 34 -11.98 2.22 -11.94
C GLU A 34 -10.45 2.10 -11.93
N GLN A 35 -9.93 0.96 -11.51
CA GLN A 35 -8.49 0.76 -11.34
C GLN A 35 -7.86 -0.15 -12.39
N ASN A 36 -8.62 -0.65 -13.35
CA ASN A 36 -8.12 -1.61 -14.33
C ASN A 36 -7.43 -2.83 -13.67
N ILE A 37 -8.01 -3.35 -12.59
CA ILE A 37 -7.50 -4.52 -11.88
C ILE A 37 -8.39 -5.71 -12.22
N PRO A 38 -7.84 -6.82 -12.77
CA PRO A 38 -8.64 -8.00 -13.03
C PRO A 38 -9.35 -8.48 -11.76
N LYS A 39 -10.66 -8.67 -11.82
CA LYS A 39 -11.52 -9.01 -10.69
C LYS A 39 -11.01 -10.19 -9.87
N ARG A 40 -10.52 -11.23 -10.53
CA ARG A 40 -9.97 -12.44 -9.87
C ARG A 40 -8.79 -12.12 -8.94
N PHE A 41 -7.88 -11.24 -9.36
CA PHE A 41 -6.76 -10.80 -8.50
C PHE A 41 -7.26 -9.89 -7.38
N LEU A 42 -8.21 -9.01 -7.68
CA LEU A 42 -8.79 -8.11 -6.71
C LEU A 42 -9.52 -8.85 -5.58
N GLU A 43 -10.22 -9.93 -5.87
CA GLU A 43 -10.86 -10.80 -4.87
C GLU A 43 -9.85 -11.35 -3.86
N GLN A 44 -8.70 -11.86 -4.33
CA GLN A 44 -7.65 -12.35 -3.46
C GLN A 44 -7.05 -11.24 -2.59
N ILE A 45 -6.76 -10.10 -3.19
CA ILE A 45 -6.19 -8.93 -2.49
C ILE A 45 -7.15 -8.41 -1.42
N LEU A 46 -8.43 -8.27 -1.73
CA LEU A 46 -9.44 -7.82 -0.77
C LEU A 46 -9.64 -8.82 0.37
N ASN A 47 -9.52 -10.12 0.12
CA ASN A 47 -9.53 -11.14 1.17
C ASN A 47 -8.32 -11.01 2.10
N ASP A 48 -7.13 -10.76 1.55
CA ASP A 48 -5.93 -10.52 2.35
C ASP A 48 -6.04 -9.24 3.18
N LEU A 49 -6.49 -8.14 2.56
CA LEU A 49 -6.72 -6.87 3.26
C LEU A 49 -7.77 -7.02 4.37
N LYS A 50 -8.78 -7.87 4.16
CA LYS A 50 -9.78 -8.21 5.18
C LYS A 50 -9.16 -9.00 6.33
N SER A 51 -8.31 -9.98 6.05
CA SER A 51 -7.60 -10.73 7.09
C SER A 51 -6.69 -9.85 7.93
N GLY A 52 -6.12 -8.80 7.34
CA GLY A 52 -5.32 -7.77 8.01
C GLY A 52 -6.13 -6.72 8.78
N GLY A 53 -7.46 -6.79 8.72
CA GLY A 53 -8.34 -5.82 9.39
C GLY A 53 -8.36 -4.42 8.75
N PHE A 54 -7.98 -4.30 7.48
CA PHE A 54 -8.03 -3.05 6.71
C PHE A 54 -9.38 -2.84 6.02
N VAL A 55 -10.03 -3.93 5.65
CA VAL A 55 -11.25 -3.95 4.83
C VAL A 55 -12.30 -4.83 5.50
N GLN A 56 -13.57 -4.44 5.38
CA GLN A 56 -14.73 -5.24 5.72
C GLN A 56 -15.54 -5.56 4.46
N SER A 57 -16.19 -6.73 4.44
CA SER A 57 -17.09 -7.13 3.35
C SER A 57 -18.52 -7.30 3.87
N LYS A 58 -19.49 -6.86 3.06
CA LYS A 58 -20.92 -7.15 3.26
C LYS A 58 -21.36 -8.11 2.17
N ARG A 59 -22.02 -9.21 2.56
CA ARG A 59 -22.56 -10.20 1.63
C ARG A 59 -23.92 -9.77 1.08
N GLY A 60 -24.33 -10.38 -0.04
CA GLY A 60 -25.65 -10.22 -0.64
C GLY A 60 -25.68 -9.36 -1.89
N VAL A 61 -26.86 -9.13 -2.44
CA VAL A 61 -27.08 -8.37 -3.69
C VAL A 61 -26.59 -6.92 -3.57
N ALA A 62 -26.80 -6.30 -2.40
CA ALA A 62 -26.29 -4.98 -2.06
C ALA A 62 -24.95 -5.04 -1.31
N GLY A 63 -24.20 -6.12 -1.50
CA GLY A 63 -22.92 -6.35 -0.86
C GLY A 63 -21.75 -5.62 -1.53
N GLY A 64 -20.61 -5.65 -0.87
CA GLY A 64 -19.38 -5.03 -1.34
C GLY A 64 -18.35 -4.91 -0.24
N TYR A 65 -17.41 -4.00 -0.42
CA TYR A 65 -16.28 -3.76 0.47
C TYR A 65 -16.26 -2.32 0.95
N ARG A 66 -15.73 -2.12 2.14
CA ARG A 66 -15.44 -0.80 2.72
C ARG A 66 -14.20 -0.87 3.61
N LEU A 67 -13.63 0.28 3.96
CA LEU A 67 -12.58 0.33 4.96
C LEU A 67 -13.11 -0.13 6.33
N ALA A 68 -12.31 -0.91 7.05
CA ALA A 68 -12.62 -1.38 8.41
C ALA A 68 -12.30 -0.34 9.48
N LYS A 69 -11.49 0.66 9.14
CA LYS A 69 -11.02 1.75 10.01
C LYS A 69 -11.11 3.06 9.26
N ARG A 70 -11.01 4.17 10.00
CA ARG A 70 -10.95 5.51 9.39
C ARG A 70 -9.70 5.61 8.49
N PRO A 71 -9.79 6.29 7.34
CA PRO A 71 -8.66 6.44 6.40
C PRO A 71 -7.41 7.02 7.05
N GLU A 72 -7.54 7.89 8.06
CA GLU A 72 -6.42 8.49 8.81
C GLU A 72 -5.66 7.48 9.67
N GLN A 73 -6.28 6.35 10.00
CA GLN A 73 -5.70 5.31 10.87
C GLN A 73 -4.98 4.21 10.08
N ILE A 74 -5.02 4.26 8.75
CA ILE A 74 -4.43 3.24 7.88
C ILE A 74 -3.26 3.86 7.14
N THR A 75 -2.03 3.46 7.49
CA THR A 75 -0.82 3.94 6.83
C THR A 75 -0.46 3.09 5.61
N VAL A 76 0.23 3.69 4.64
CA VAL A 76 0.80 2.96 3.50
C VAL A 76 1.75 1.86 3.97
N ALA A 77 2.57 2.15 4.99
CA ALA A 77 3.46 1.15 5.58
C ALA A 77 2.73 -0.07 6.12
N ALA A 78 1.59 0.12 6.80
CA ALA A 78 0.81 -0.99 7.34
C ALA A 78 0.25 -1.90 6.23
N ILE A 79 -0.27 -1.31 5.16
CA ILE A 79 -0.78 -2.05 3.99
C ILE A 79 0.36 -2.84 3.33
N VAL A 80 1.47 -2.17 3.03
CA VAL A 80 2.60 -2.80 2.34
C VAL A 80 3.22 -3.91 3.19
N ARG A 81 3.42 -3.71 4.50
CA ARG A 81 3.90 -4.78 5.41
C ARG A 81 2.99 -6.00 5.43
N HIS A 82 1.69 -5.79 5.38
CA HIS A 82 0.73 -6.90 5.38
C HIS A 82 0.77 -7.72 4.08
N ILE A 83 0.90 -7.06 2.94
CA ILE A 83 0.85 -7.70 1.62
C ILE A 83 2.22 -8.24 1.17
N GLU A 84 3.29 -7.48 1.40
CA GLU A 84 4.66 -7.77 0.92
C GLU A 84 5.57 -8.35 1.99
N GLY A 85 5.29 -8.06 3.25
CA GLY A 85 6.18 -8.35 4.37
C GLY A 85 7.16 -7.22 4.67
N ALA A 86 8.45 -7.40 4.42
CA ALA A 86 9.48 -6.44 4.81
C ALA A 86 9.47 -5.14 4.01
N LEU A 87 9.49 -4.00 4.69
CA LEU A 87 9.81 -2.68 4.12
C LEU A 87 11.32 -2.43 4.15
N ALA A 88 12.09 -3.37 3.61
CA ALA A 88 13.54 -3.29 3.62
C ALA A 88 14.12 -3.70 2.26
N PRO A 89 15.15 -3.01 1.75
CA PRO A 89 15.76 -3.38 0.47
C PRO A 89 16.53 -4.69 0.53
N VAL A 90 17.04 -5.07 1.70
CA VAL A 90 17.71 -6.35 1.98
C VAL A 90 17.29 -6.86 3.35
N SER A 91 17.24 -8.20 3.51
CA SER A 91 16.72 -8.82 4.73
C SER A 91 17.53 -8.50 5.99
N CYS A 92 18.85 -8.32 5.87
CA CYS A 92 19.72 -8.01 6.99
C CYS A 92 19.52 -6.62 7.63
N VAL A 93 18.72 -5.74 7.03
CA VAL A 93 18.31 -4.45 7.62
C VAL A 93 16.82 -4.40 7.98
N SER A 94 16.10 -5.50 7.82
CA SER A 94 14.70 -5.61 8.23
C SER A 94 14.57 -5.71 9.74
N GLU A 95 13.63 -4.99 10.35
CA GLU A 95 13.37 -5.10 11.79
C GLU A 95 12.49 -6.31 12.15
N LYS A 96 11.51 -6.62 11.30
CA LYS A 96 10.52 -7.68 11.58
C LYS A 96 10.81 -8.99 10.85
N PHE A 97 11.57 -8.91 9.75
CA PHE A 97 11.89 -10.04 8.88
C PHE A 97 13.40 -10.13 8.66
N TYR A 98 14.16 -9.98 9.75
CA TYR A 98 15.62 -10.06 9.70
C TYR A 98 16.06 -11.46 9.31
N GLU A 99 16.97 -11.51 8.35
CA GLU A 99 17.72 -12.70 8.01
C GLU A 99 19.20 -12.33 7.87
N LYS A 100 20.06 -13.17 8.42
CA LYS A 100 21.51 -12.95 8.37
C LYS A 100 21.98 -13.01 6.90
N CYS A 101 22.77 -12.03 6.49
CA CYS A 101 23.40 -12.05 5.17
C CYS A 101 24.60 -13.00 5.10
N SER A 102 25.06 -13.26 3.87
CA SER A 102 26.29 -14.04 3.62
C SER A 102 27.56 -13.20 3.72
N CYS A 103 27.47 -11.96 4.19
CA CYS A 103 28.62 -11.08 4.31
C CYS A 103 29.63 -11.61 5.35
N PRO A 104 30.95 -11.49 5.10
CA PRO A 104 31.98 -11.95 6.05
C PRO A 104 31.89 -11.28 7.42
N ASP A 105 31.55 -9.99 7.46
CA ASP A 105 31.34 -9.23 8.69
C ASP A 105 30.15 -8.27 8.50
N GLU A 106 29.01 -8.63 9.09
CA GLU A 106 27.78 -7.82 9.03
C GLU A 106 27.94 -6.50 9.81
N SER A 107 28.70 -6.51 10.89
CA SER A 107 28.89 -5.33 11.75
C SER A 107 29.70 -4.23 11.10
N ARG A 108 30.54 -4.57 10.14
CA ARG A 108 31.42 -3.65 9.39
C ARG A 108 31.04 -3.53 7.91
N CYS A 109 29.81 -3.93 7.54
CA CYS A 109 29.36 -3.93 6.16
C CYS A 109 28.91 -2.52 5.74
N ALA A 110 29.68 -1.85 4.87
CA ALA A 110 29.34 -0.54 4.33
C ALA A 110 28.02 -0.57 3.51
N ILE A 111 27.75 -1.67 2.78
CA ILE A 111 26.50 -1.83 2.02
C ILE A 111 25.31 -1.87 2.99
N ARG A 112 25.41 -2.61 4.08
CA ARG A 112 24.37 -2.67 5.11
C ARG A 112 24.09 -1.29 5.71
N SER A 113 25.12 -0.48 5.95
CA SER A 113 24.96 0.89 6.45
C SER A 113 24.08 1.72 5.52
N VAL A 114 24.39 1.76 4.21
CA VAL A 114 23.59 2.49 3.21
C VAL A 114 22.17 1.92 3.09
N MET A 115 22.01 0.58 3.07
CA MET A 115 20.69 -0.04 2.96
C MET A 115 19.82 0.22 4.20
N LYS A 116 20.43 0.43 5.37
CA LYS A 116 19.73 0.86 6.57
C LYS A 116 19.14 2.27 6.42
N GLU A 117 19.91 3.21 5.91
CA GLU A 117 19.42 4.58 5.62
C GLU A 117 18.30 4.57 4.59
N VAL A 118 18.42 3.78 3.53
CA VAL A 118 17.34 3.60 2.52
C VAL A 118 16.08 3.05 3.18
N ARG A 119 16.20 2.03 4.04
CA ARG A 119 15.06 1.49 4.78
C ARG A 119 14.41 2.55 5.67
N GLU A 120 15.21 3.32 6.40
CA GLU A 120 14.72 4.38 7.29
C GLU A 120 13.95 5.45 6.52
N ALA A 121 14.43 5.85 5.35
CA ALA A 121 13.73 6.78 4.47
C ALA A 121 12.38 6.22 3.98
N ILE A 122 12.36 4.95 3.52
CA ILE A 122 11.13 4.29 3.07
C ILE A 122 10.10 4.21 4.21
N VAL A 123 10.52 3.73 5.37
CA VAL A 123 9.67 3.58 6.55
C VAL A 123 9.16 4.96 7.00
N GLY A 124 10.05 5.95 7.10
CA GLY A 124 9.69 7.29 7.52
C GLY A 124 8.66 7.98 6.63
N ILE A 125 8.71 7.74 5.31
CA ILE A 125 7.71 8.28 4.36
C ILE A 125 6.41 7.47 4.47
N THR A 126 6.48 6.16 4.37
CA THR A 126 5.28 5.31 4.26
C THR A 126 4.48 5.21 5.57
N GLU A 127 5.09 5.42 6.73
CA GLU A 127 4.38 5.49 8.01
C GLU A 127 3.63 6.82 8.22
N ARG A 128 4.11 7.91 7.63
CA ARG A 128 3.42 9.20 7.72
C ARG A 128 2.28 9.34 6.73
N VAL A 129 2.36 8.65 5.58
CA VAL A 129 1.33 8.71 4.54
C VAL A 129 0.21 7.72 4.88
N THR A 130 -0.98 8.26 5.14
CA THR A 130 -2.21 7.48 5.38
C THR A 130 -3.06 7.36 4.12
N VAL A 131 -4.08 6.50 4.15
CA VAL A 131 -5.09 6.43 3.08
C VAL A 131 -5.80 7.78 2.91
N ALA A 132 -6.05 8.52 3.99
CA ALA A 132 -6.62 9.87 3.91
C ALA A 132 -5.69 10.82 3.13
N GLU A 133 -4.39 10.79 3.40
CA GLU A 133 -3.41 11.59 2.66
C GLU A 133 -3.32 11.18 1.19
N LEU A 134 -3.40 9.88 0.86
CA LEU A 134 -3.47 9.43 -0.54
C LEU A 134 -4.71 9.98 -1.25
N CYS A 135 -5.87 10.00 -0.57
CA CYS A 135 -7.10 10.56 -1.11
C CYS A 135 -6.97 12.07 -1.39
N LEU A 136 -6.35 12.82 -0.47
CA LEU A 136 -6.09 14.26 -0.66
C LEU A 136 -5.17 14.52 -1.86
N ARG A 137 -4.09 13.75 -2.00
CA ARG A 137 -3.17 13.84 -3.14
C ARG A 137 -3.86 13.49 -4.45
N SER A 138 -4.69 12.45 -4.45
CA SER A 138 -5.46 12.06 -5.65
C SER A 138 -6.37 13.18 -6.11
N LYS A 139 -7.12 13.81 -5.21
CA LYS A 139 -8.00 14.94 -5.52
C LYS A 139 -7.22 16.12 -6.08
N LYS A 140 -6.13 16.51 -5.41
CA LYS A 140 -5.27 17.61 -5.84
C LYS A 140 -4.70 17.39 -7.24
N LEU A 141 -4.19 16.18 -7.53
CA LEU A 141 -3.64 15.84 -8.85
C LEU A 141 -4.70 15.83 -9.96
N GLN A 142 -5.98 15.60 -9.64
CA GLN A 142 -7.08 15.69 -10.59
C GLN A 142 -7.50 17.14 -10.88
N GLU A 143 -7.27 18.04 -9.94
CA GLU A 143 -7.57 19.48 -10.08
C GLU A 143 -6.47 20.25 -10.82
N GLU A 144 -5.22 19.73 -10.83
CA GLU A 144 -4.09 20.35 -11.54
C GLU A 144 -4.21 20.09 -13.06
N PRO A 145 -4.08 21.12 -13.92
CA PRO A 145 -4.10 20.93 -15.37
C PRO A 145 -2.90 20.08 -15.81
N LEU A 146 -3.13 19.17 -16.78
CA LEU A 146 -2.14 18.22 -17.31
C LEU A 146 -0.81 18.84 -17.81
N SER A 147 -0.75 20.17 -18.03
CA SER A 147 0.44 20.90 -18.43
C SER A 147 1.50 21.07 -17.33
N ALA A 148 1.20 20.73 -16.08
CA ALA A 148 2.12 20.85 -14.95
C ALA A 148 2.85 19.54 -14.58
N LEU A 149 2.61 18.47 -15.33
CA LEU A 149 3.32 17.20 -15.16
C LEU A 149 4.61 17.22 -16.00
N ASP A 150 5.64 17.94 -15.53
CA ASP A 150 7.00 17.72 -15.98
C ASP A 150 7.43 16.32 -15.49
N PHE A 151 7.37 15.35 -16.41
CA PHE A 151 8.04 14.07 -16.22
C PHE A 151 9.53 14.30 -16.26
N VAL A 152 10.13 14.52 -15.11
CA VAL A 152 11.57 14.35 -14.94
C VAL A 152 11.82 12.84 -14.89
N ILE A 153 12.34 12.33 -16.00
CA ILE A 153 12.87 10.97 -16.12
C ILE A 153 14.20 10.90 -15.38
#